data_f5c3483efa135c4d3ac268a500dfb270
#
_entry.id   f5c3483efa135c4d3ac268a500dfb270
#
_cell.length_a   1.000
_cell.length_b   1.000
_cell.length_c   1.000
_cell.angle_alpha   90.00
_cell.angle_beta   90.00
_cell.angle_gamma   90.00
#
_symmetry.space_group_name_H-M   'P 1'
#
loop_
_entity.id
_entity.type
_entity.pdbx_description
1 polymer ?
#
loop_
_entity_poly.entity_id
_entity_poly.type
_entity_poly.pdbx_seq_one_letter_code
_entity_poly.pdbx_strand_id
1 'polypeptide(L)'
;MNQVSDEAKRNVALSLNKYGILKFGEFKLKSGIMSPFYIDMRIVQSFPEAFHNIANIYAELLKDLPQDVLLAGIPEAGIPLATAVGYVTNRPLIQPRAKVKDHGVGKLIEGEWKPGDKVAIIDDLVAKGDSKIEAIERFKECELEVVGFFLLLDREMGGKQIVEQAGYTLEAAMTITEALTILKEENKLSADQYREMIAFTRENQ
;
A
#
# COMPACT_ATOMS: atom_id res chain seq x y z
N MET A 1 0.67 -14.53 -10.27
CA MET A 1 -0.02 -13.55 -9.40
C MET A 1 -0.57 -14.27 -8.20
N ASN A 2 -0.12 -13.89 -7.02
CA ASN A 2 -0.63 -14.45 -5.77
C ASN A 2 -2.05 -13.92 -5.54
N GLN A 3 -3.02 -14.82 -5.62
CA GLN A 3 -4.39 -14.44 -5.34
C GLN A 3 -4.58 -14.42 -3.83
N VAL A 4 -4.81 -13.21 -3.27
CA VAL A 4 -5.22 -13.02 -1.89
C VAL A 4 -6.61 -13.62 -1.70
N SER A 5 -6.84 -14.28 -0.57
CA SER A 5 -8.13 -14.92 -0.29
C SER A 5 -9.28 -13.90 -0.17
N ASP A 6 -10.47 -14.29 -0.65
CA ASP A 6 -11.66 -13.43 -0.56
C ASP A 6 -12.04 -13.12 0.90
N GLU A 7 -11.77 -14.07 1.81
CA GLU A 7 -11.97 -13.87 3.25
C GLU A 7 -11.05 -12.77 3.80
N ALA A 8 -9.77 -12.77 3.43
CA ALA A 8 -8.82 -11.73 3.85
C ALA A 8 -9.22 -10.35 3.30
N LYS A 9 -9.60 -10.27 2.02
CA LYS A 9 -10.11 -9.04 1.40
C LYS A 9 -11.35 -8.52 2.15
N ARG A 10 -12.31 -9.41 2.47
CA ARG A 10 -13.53 -9.08 3.20
C ARG A 10 -13.22 -8.53 4.59
N ASN A 11 -12.37 -9.21 5.36
CA ASN A 11 -11.99 -8.80 6.70
C ASN A 11 -11.31 -7.43 6.70
N VAL A 12 -10.44 -7.17 5.73
CA VAL A 12 -9.78 -5.87 5.58
C VAL A 12 -10.79 -4.80 5.19
N ALA A 13 -11.63 -5.00 4.16
CA ALA A 13 -12.62 -4.01 3.73
C ALA A 13 -13.57 -3.61 4.88
N LEU A 14 -14.06 -4.59 5.64
CA LEU A 14 -14.88 -4.34 6.82
C LEU A 14 -14.14 -3.58 7.91
N SER A 15 -12.86 -3.89 8.15
CA SER A 15 -12.03 -3.17 9.11
C SER A 15 -11.80 -1.71 8.69
N LEU A 16 -11.51 -1.46 7.40
CA LEU A 16 -11.35 -0.10 6.87
C LEU A 16 -12.60 0.76 7.11
N ASN A 17 -13.78 0.19 6.90
CA ASN A 17 -15.05 0.88 7.16
C ASN A 17 -15.34 1.04 8.66
N LYS A 18 -15.20 -0.04 9.46
CA LYS A 18 -15.50 -0.07 10.90
C LYS A 18 -14.74 1.01 11.67
N TYR A 19 -13.49 1.20 11.34
CA TYR A 19 -12.59 2.13 12.04
C TYR A 19 -12.47 3.49 11.37
N GLY A 20 -13.28 3.79 10.34
CA GLY A 20 -13.27 5.07 9.65
C GLY A 20 -11.94 5.36 8.95
N ILE A 21 -11.22 4.33 8.52
CA ILE A 21 -10.03 4.43 7.68
C ILE A 21 -10.47 4.76 6.25
N LEU A 22 -11.49 4.06 5.74
CA LEU A 22 -12.23 4.43 4.54
C LEU A 22 -13.46 5.25 4.94
N LYS A 23 -13.49 6.50 4.52
CA LYS A 23 -14.52 7.49 4.83
C LYS A 23 -15.33 7.83 3.58
N PHE A 24 -16.63 8.05 3.75
CA PHE A 24 -17.55 8.44 2.69
C PHE A 24 -18.02 9.88 2.89
N GLY A 25 -18.13 10.65 1.83
CA GLY A 25 -18.48 12.07 1.85
C GLY A 25 -17.69 12.84 0.79
N GLU A 26 -17.69 14.16 0.86
CA GLU A 26 -16.97 15.02 -0.07
C GLU A 26 -15.56 15.37 0.43
N PHE A 27 -14.53 14.92 -0.30
CA PHE A 27 -13.14 15.15 0.06
C PHE A 27 -12.36 15.75 -1.10
N LYS A 28 -11.71 16.90 -0.87
CA LYS A 28 -10.78 17.48 -1.85
C LYS A 28 -9.43 16.78 -1.81
N LEU A 29 -9.07 16.09 -2.89
CA LEU A 29 -7.77 15.42 -3.04
C LEU A 29 -6.64 16.45 -3.27
N LYS A 30 -5.37 16.00 -3.12
CA LYS A 30 -4.19 16.84 -3.42
C LYS A 30 -4.18 17.36 -4.86
N SER A 31 -4.76 16.61 -5.79
CA SER A 31 -4.93 17.01 -7.20
C SER A 31 -5.98 18.10 -7.41
N GLY A 32 -6.73 18.49 -6.38
CA GLY A 32 -7.86 19.42 -6.46
C GLY A 32 -9.21 18.77 -6.80
N ILE A 33 -9.22 17.50 -7.20
CA ILE A 33 -10.44 16.76 -7.55
C ILE A 33 -11.27 16.49 -6.28
N MET A 34 -12.59 16.63 -6.37
CA MET A 34 -13.53 16.24 -5.31
C MET A 34 -13.79 14.73 -5.41
N SER A 35 -13.56 14.01 -4.32
CA SER A 35 -13.74 12.55 -4.22
C SER A 35 -14.88 12.23 -3.25
N PRO A 36 -15.78 11.28 -3.58
CA PRO A 36 -16.85 10.84 -2.68
C PRO A 36 -16.35 9.93 -1.55
N PHE A 37 -15.05 9.62 -1.50
CA PHE A 37 -14.43 8.85 -0.44
C PHE A 37 -12.99 9.28 -0.18
N TYR A 38 -12.52 9.01 1.03
CA TYR A 38 -11.13 9.25 1.44
C TYR A 38 -10.60 8.05 2.23
N ILE A 39 -9.33 7.71 2.01
CA ILE A 39 -8.65 6.60 2.70
C ILE A 39 -7.51 7.19 3.51
N ASP A 40 -7.57 7.03 4.85
CA ASP A 40 -6.54 7.49 5.77
C ASP A 40 -5.85 6.31 6.47
N MET A 41 -4.87 5.73 5.78
CA MET A 41 -4.12 4.60 6.31
C MET A 41 -3.20 4.95 7.49
N ARG A 42 -2.90 6.24 7.70
CA ARG A 42 -2.01 6.69 8.78
C ARG A 42 -2.57 6.42 10.18
N ILE A 43 -3.89 6.25 10.29
CA ILE A 43 -4.54 5.96 11.56
C ILE A 43 -4.66 4.46 11.86
N VAL A 44 -4.37 3.58 10.90
CA VAL A 44 -4.63 2.13 11.03
C VAL A 44 -3.92 1.49 12.22
N GLN A 45 -2.70 1.94 12.52
CA GLN A 45 -1.90 1.45 13.64
C GLN A 45 -2.54 1.70 15.02
N SER A 46 -3.53 2.59 15.11
CA SER A 46 -4.31 2.84 16.33
C SER A 46 -5.41 1.78 16.56
N PHE A 47 -5.65 0.91 15.60
CA PHE A 47 -6.69 -0.13 15.64
C PHE A 47 -6.07 -1.52 15.48
N PRO A 48 -5.69 -2.20 16.58
CA PRO A 48 -4.95 -3.47 16.54
C PRO A 48 -5.59 -4.54 15.64
N GLU A 49 -6.91 -4.68 15.66
CA GLU A 49 -7.64 -5.64 14.81
C GLU A 49 -7.45 -5.33 13.32
N ALA A 50 -7.65 -4.07 12.90
CA ALA A 50 -7.46 -3.67 11.51
C ALA A 50 -5.99 -3.82 11.08
N PHE A 51 -5.06 -3.43 11.95
CA PHE A 51 -3.64 -3.50 11.67
C PHE A 51 -3.15 -4.94 11.51
N HIS A 52 -3.66 -5.86 12.35
CA HIS A 52 -3.38 -7.29 12.24
C HIS A 52 -3.96 -7.90 10.97
N ASN A 53 -5.22 -7.60 10.61
CA ASN A 53 -5.84 -8.08 9.38
C ASN A 53 -5.06 -7.61 8.15
N ILE A 54 -4.59 -6.37 8.16
CA ILE A 54 -3.77 -5.80 7.08
C ILE A 54 -2.40 -6.48 7.01
N ALA A 55 -1.72 -6.70 8.13
CA ALA A 55 -0.45 -7.41 8.13
C ALA A 55 -0.58 -8.83 7.56
N ASN A 56 -1.66 -9.53 7.87
CA ASN A 56 -1.91 -10.88 7.36
C ASN A 56 -2.21 -10.90 5.86
N ILE A 57 -2.95 -9.93 5.33
CA ILE A 57 -3.21 -9.87 3.87
C ILE A 57 -1.91 -9.63 3.09
N TYR A 58 -0.97 -8.84 3.64
CA TYR A 58 0.37 -8.71 3.05
C TYR A 58 1.17 -10.01 3.15
N ALA A 59 1.02 -10.78 4.24
CA ALA A 59 1.67 -12.09 4.34
C ALA A 59 1.20 -13.05 3.24
N GLU A 60 -0.10 -13.03 2.88
CA GLU A 60 -0.60 -13.77 1.72
C GLU A 60 0.00 -13.25 0.41
N LEU A 61 0.08 -11.93 0.24
CA LEU A 61 0.62 -11.30 -0.96
C LEU A 61 2.11 -11.62 -1.18
N LEU A 62 2.88 -11.75 -0.11
CA LEU A 62 4.33 -11.99 -0.12
C LEU A 62 4.73 -13.47 -0.04
N LYS A 63 3.78 -14.41 0.04
CA LYS A 63 4.04 -15.82 0.37
C LYS A 63 5.03 -16.53 -0.55
N ASP A 64 5.07 -16.16 -1.84
CA ASP A 64 5.92 -16.80 -2.85
C ASP A 64 7.28 -16.09 -3.04
N LEU A 65 7.50 -14.95 -2.34
CA LEU A 65 8.82 -14.32 -2.34
C LEU A 65 9.81 -15.13 -1.47
N PRO A 66 11.08 -15.26 -1.89
CA PRO A 66 12.14 -15.82 -1.05
C PRO A 66 12.19 -15.12 0.31
N GLN A 67 12.49 -15.89 1.37
CA GLN A 67 12.43 -15.40 2.76
C GLN A 67 13.51 -14.36 3.10
N ASP A 68 14.60 -14.33 2.35
CA ASP A 68 15.72 -13.39 2.48
C ASP A 68 15.50 -12.04 1.80
N VAL A 69 14.42 -11.88 1.03
CA VAL A 69 14.04 -10.60 0.46
C VAL A 69 13.72 -9.60 1.57
N LEU A 70 14.45 -8.48 1.57
CA LEU A 70 14.26 -7.40 2.53
C LEU A 70 12.90 -6.72 2.31
N LEU A 71 12.27 -6.27 3.37
CA LEU A 71 11.09 -5.40 3.28
C LEU A 71 11.50 -3.95 3.49
N ALA A 72 10.85 -3.02 2.80
CA ALA A 72 11.03 -1.60 3.03
C ALA A 72 9.70 -0.86 2.90
N GLY A 73 9.35 0.00 3.86
CA GLY A 73 8.14 0.81 3.80
C GLY A 73 8.39 2.18 3.19
N ILE A 74 7.54 2.66 2.28
CA ILE A 74 7.59 4.04 1.83
C ILE A 74 7.15 4.97 2.97
N PRO A 75 7.93 5.97 3.38
CA PRO A 75 7.47 6.97 4.33
C PRO A 75 6.23 7.74 3.83
N GLU A 76 5.24 8.03 4.69
CA GLU A 76 5.27 7.68 6.11
C GLU A 76 4.38 6.47 6.42
N ALA A 77 3.26 6.25 5.68
CA ALA A 77 2.28 5.21 5.96
C ALA A 77 2.83 3.78 5.76
N GLY A 78 3.75 3.59 4.81
CA GLY A 78 4.34 2.28 4.54
C GLY A 78 5.26 1.77 5.64
N ILE A 79 5.88 2.66 6.45
CA ILE A 79 6.82 2.23 7.51
C ILE A 79 6.15 1.36 8.57
N PRO A 80 5.06 1.79 9.25
CA PRO A 80 4.41 0.94 10.23
C PRO A 80 3.84 -0.34 9.60
N LEU A 81 3.34 -0.27 8.36
CA LEU A 81 2.86 -1.45 7.64
C LEU A 81 4.00 -2.44 7.39
N ALA A 82 5.13 -2.01 6.82
CA ALA A 82 6.29 -2.87 6.57
C ALA A 82 6.82 -3.49 7.88
N THR A 83 6.80 -2.73 8.99
CA THR A 83 7.20 -3.23 10.31
C THR A 83 6.29 -4.36 10.78
N ALA A 84 4.96 -4.17 10.70
CA ALA A 84 4.01 -5.21 11.06
C ALA A 84 4.13 -6.45 10.16
N VAL A 85 4.27 -6.24 8.84
CA VAL A 85 4.45 -7.32 7.87
C VAL A 85 5.75 -8.08 8.12
N GLY A 86 6.86 -7.38 8.36
CA GLY A 86 8.15 -8.00 8.69
C GLY A 86 8.05 -8.87 9.95
N TYR A 87 7.34 -8.38 10.97
CA TYR A 87 7.10 -9.13 12.21
C TYR A 87 6.29 -10.42 11.98
N VAL A 88 5.15 -10.34 11.27
CA VAL A 88 4.28 -11.52 11.07
C VAL A 88 4.85 -12.51 10.06
N THR A 89 5.68 -12.06 9.10
CA THR A 89 6.30 -12.91 8.08
C THR A 89 7.70 -13.36 8.44
N ASN A 90 8.25 -12.89 9.56
CA ASN A 90 9.63 -13.11 10.00
C ASN A 90 10.66 -12.74 8.91
N ARG A 91 10.45 -11.62 8.19
CA ARG A 91 11.34 -11.13 7.14
C ARG A 91 12.20 -9.97 7.64
N PRO A 92 13.44 -9.84 7.12
CA PRO A 92 14.29 -8.72 7.44
C PRO A 92 13.69 -7.40 6.93
N LEU A 93 13.90 -6.31 7.66
CA LEU A 93 13.35 -4.99 7.38
C LEU A 93 14.47 -3.95 7.31
N ILE A 94 14.41 -3.11 6.28
CA ILE A 94 15.21 -1.89 6.14
C ILE A 94 14.28 -0.69 6.04
N GLN A 95 14.76 0.51 6.39
CA GLN A 95 13.91 1.69 6.43
C GLN A 95 14.52 2.86 5.65
N PRO A 96 13.92 3.26 4.52
CA PRO A 96 14.32 4.50 3.84
C PRO A 96 13.98 5.70 4.70
N ARG A 97 14.90 6.66 4.79
CA ARG A 97 14.69 7.92 5.49
C ARG A 97 13.82 8.86 4.67
N ALA A 98 12.88 9.55 5.30
CA ALA A 98 12.05 10.57 4.64
C ALA A 98 12.89 11.76 4.15
N LYS A 99 13.96 12.13 4.91
CA LYS A 99 14.91 13.21 4.58
C LYS A 99 16.34 12.76 4.81
N VAL A 100 17.23 13.11 3.90
CA VAL A 100 18.68 12.97 4.09
C VAL A 100 19.14 14.07 5.04
N LYS A 101 19.97 13.74 6.02
CA LYS A 101 20.59 14.76 6.91
C LYS A 101 21.77 15.41 6.17
N ASP A 102 21.84 16.73 6.19
CA ASP A 102 22.94 17.52 5.61
C ASP A 102 24.27 17.34 6.33
N HIS A 103 24.31 16.64 7.48
CA HIS A 103 25.50 16.48 8.30
C HIS A 103 25.67 15.03 8.78
N GLY A 104 26.88 14.48 8.60
CA GLY A 104 27.27 13.13 8.98
C GLY A 104 27.29 12.16 7.79
N VAL A 105 27.61 10.88 8.04
CA VAL A 105 27.48 9.80 7.03
C VAL A 105 25.98 9.60 6.81
N GLY A 106 25.42 10.33 5.85
CA GLY A 106 23.99 10.34 5.54
C GLY A 106 23.57 9.02 4.87
N LYS A 107 23.31 8.00 5.68
CA LYS A 107 22.69 6.78 5.16
C LYS A 107 21.28 7.13 4.63
N LEU A 108 21.01 6.80 3.38
CA LEU A 108 19.68 6.93 2.76
C LEU A 108 18.70 5.92 3.33
N ILE A 109 19.21 4.76 3.74
CA ILE A 109 18.43 3.62 4.22
C ILE A 109 19.07 3.12 5.53
N GLU A 110 18.25 2.94 6.56
CA GLU A 110 18.63 2.36 7.84
C GLU A 110 18.46 0.84 7.82
N GLY A 111 19.19 0.13 8.68
CA GLY A 111 19.20 -1.32 8.78
C GLY A 111 20.49 -1.92 8.20
N GLU A 112 20.53 -3.25 8.13
CA GLU A 112 21.65 -4.01 7.57
C GLU A 112 21.28 -4.48 6.17
N TRP A 113 22.09 -4.11 5.19
CA TRP A 113 21.95 -4.49 3.79
C TRP A 113 23.29 -4.35 3.07
N LYS A 114 23.40 -4.93 1.89
CA LYS A 114 24.58 -4.82 1.01
C LYS A 114 24.14 -4.64 -0.46
N PRO A 115 24.99 -4.07 -1.31
CA PRO A 115 24.75 -3.99 -2.74
C PRO A 115 24.32 -5.34 -3.34
N GLY A 116 23.29 -5.32 -4.17
CA GLY A 116 22.69 -6.50 -4.80
C GLY A 116 21.63 -7.22 -3.94
N ASP A 117 21.39 -6.81 -2.70
CA ASP A 117 20.29 -7.39 -1.93
C ASP A 117 18.93 -7.02 -2.55
N LYS A 118 18.01 -7.97 -2.51
CA LYS A 118 16.65 -7.81 -3.04
C LYS A 118 15.74 -7.17 -2.02
N VAL A 119 14.90 -6.22 -2.47
CA VAL A 119 13.95 -5.50 -1.62
C VAL A 119 12.55 -5.48 -2.22
N ALA A 120 11.56 -5.87 -1.39
CA ALA A 120 10.15 -5.72 -1.65
C ALA A 120 9.64 -4.44 -0.96
N ILE A 121 9.05 -3.53 -1.73
CA ILE A 121 8.58 -2.24 -1.21
C ILE A 121 7.13 -2.37 -0.78
N ILE A 122 6.87 -2.05 0.49
CA ILE A 122 5.55 -2.06 1.11
C ILE A 122 5.03 -0.61 1.17
N ASP A 123 3.81 -0.41 0.73
CA ASP A 123 3.11 0.87 0.91
C ASP A 123 1.60 0.64 1.04
N ASP A 124 0.85 1.65 1.44
CA ASP A 124 -0.58 1.55 1.71
C ASP A 124 -1.43 1.44 0.43
N LEU A 125 -1.27 2.37 -0.49
CA LEU A 125 -2.08 2.43 -1.71
C LEU A 125 -1.33 3.04 -2.90
N VAL A 126 -1.86 2.80 -4.10
CA VAL A 126 -1.45 3.52 -5.32
C VAL A 126 -2.62 4.32 -5.89
N ALA A 127 -2.34 5.56 -6.31
CA ALA A 127 -3.24 6.40 -7.11
C ALA A 127 -2.59 6.72 -8.46
N LYS A 128 -1.67 7.66 -8.52
CA LYS A 128 -0.94 8.07 -9.75
C LYS A 128 0.48 7.51 -9.87
N GLY A 129 1.00 6.86 -8.83
CA GLY A 129 2.30 6.16 -8.89
C GLY A 129 3.54 7.02 -8.64
N ASP A 130 3.45 8.36 -8.61
CA ASP A 130 4.61 9.26 -8.51
C ASP A 130 5.52 8.92 -7.32
N SER A 131 4.96 8.71 -6.13
CA SER A 131 5.72 8.36 -4.92
C SER A 131 6.47 7.03 -5.02
N LYS A 132 5.97 6.10 -5.86
CA LYS A 132 6.62 4.81 -6.11
C LYS A 132 7.84 5.00 -6.99
N ILE A 133 7.72 5.83 -8.02
CA ILE A 133 8.86 6.16 -8.91
C ILE A 133 9.94 6.91 -8.13
N GLU A 134 9.58 7.91 -7.31
CA GLU A 134 10.54 8.62 -6.46
C GLU A 134 11.25 7.69 -5.47
N ALA A 135 10.55 6.69 -4.92
CA ALA A 135 11.14 5.74 -3.99
C ALA A 135 12.22 4.86 -4.66
N ILE A 136 12.02 4.47 -5.92
CA ILE A 136 12.95 3.60 -6.67
C ILE A 136 14.36 4.19 -6.69
N GLU A 137 14.50 5.48 -6.94
CA GLU A 137 15.81 6.12 -7.08
C GLU A 137 16.68 5.97 -5.83
N ARG A 138 16.05 6.01 -4.62
CA ARG A 138 16.78 5.82 -3.35
C ARG A 138 17.35 4.42 -3.20
N PHE A 139 16.60 3.40 -3.65
CA PHE A 139 17.06 2.01 -3.61
C PHE A 139 18.16 1.78 -4.65
N LYS A 140 18.06 2.39 -5.85
CA LYS A 140 19.10 2.36 -6.87
C LYS A 140 20.41 3.01 -6.41
N GLU A 141 20.34 4.17 -5.75
CA GLU A 141 21.50 4.84 -5.18
C GLU A 141 22.25 3.96 -4.17
N CYS A 142 21.54 3.06 -3.51
CA CYS A 142 22.08 2.07 -2.58
C CYS A 142 22.44 0.73 -3.27
N GLU A 143 22.36 0.65 -4.58
CA GLU A 143 22.60 -0.58 -5.37
C GLU A 143 21.71 -1.76 -4.93
N LEU A 144 20.50 -1.48 -4.42
CA LEU A 144 19.51 -2.48 -4.05
C LEU A 144 18.64 -2.87 -5.26
N GLU A 145 18.29 -4.15 -5.36
CA GLU A 145 17.42 -4.68 -6.42
C GLU A 145 15.96 -4.64 -5.96
N VAL A 146 15.15 -3.71 -6.51
CA VAL A 146 13.71 -3.64 -6.23
C VAL A 146 13.00 -4.77 -6.96
N VAL A 147 12.46 -5.76 -6.22
CA VAL A 147 11.71 -6.89 -6.80
C VAL A 147 10.27 -6.57 -7.10
N GLY A 148 9.70 -5.55 -6.47
CA GLY A 148 8.34 -5.08 -6.72
C GLY A 148 7.76 -4.24 -5.58
N PHE A 149 6.58 -3.70 -5.87
CA PHE A 149 5.74 -2.97 -4.92
C PHE A 149 4.58 -3.85 -4.50
N PHE A 150 4.35 -3.92 -3.20
CA PHE A 150 3.27 -4.69 -2.59
C PHE A 150 2.41 -3.74 -1.76
N LEU A 151 1.16 -3.58 -2.16
CA LEU A 151 0.26 -2.56 -1.64
C LEU A 151 -1.04 -3.19 -1.13
N LEU A 152 -1.68 -2.52 -0.20
CA LEU A 152 -3.01 -2.93 0.23
C LEU A 152 -4.05 -2.67 -0.85
N LEU A 153 -4.01 -1.45 -1.43
CA LEU A 153 -5.10 -0.99 -2.27
C LEU A 153 -4.61 -0.31 -3.56
N ASP A 154 -5.16 -0.73 -4.69
CA ASP A 154 -5.11 0.03 -5.94
C ASP A 154 -6.37 0.91 -6.05
N ARG A 155 -6.18 2.24 -6.13
CA ARG A 155 -7.27 3.19 -6.32
C ARG A 155 -7.79 3.25 -7.76
N GLU A 156 -7.23 2.45 -8.66
CA GLU A 156 -7.60 2.38 -10.08
C GLU A 156 -7.53 3.75 -10.80
N MET A 157 -6.48 4.54 -10.50
CA MET A 157 -6.24 5.87 -11.06
C MET A 157 -4.99 5.90 -11.97
N GLY A 158 -4.66 4.78 -12.61
CA GLY A 158 -3.56 4.66 -13.57
C GLY A 158 -2.16 4.45 -12.97
N GLY A 159 -2.01 4.52 -11.64
CA GLY A 159 -0.68 4.46 -11.02
C GLY A 159 0.00 3.10 -11.14
N LYS A 160 -0.75 2.01 -11.17
CA LYS A 160 -0.22 0.67 -11.42
C LYS A 160 0.48 0.61 -12.79
N GLN A 161 -0.20 1.08 -13.83
CA GLN A 161 0.33 1.10 -15.19
C GLN A 161 1.60 1.94 -15.31
N ILE A 162 1.69 3.07 -14.61
CA ILE A 162 2.88 3.92 -14.60
C ILE A 162 4.08 3.19 -13.98
N VAL A 163 3.89 2.47 -12.87
CA VAL A 163 4.95 1.68 -12.23
C VAL A 163 5.39 0.51 -13.11
N GLU A 164 4.44 -0.18 -13.76
CA GLU A 164 4.72 -1.28 -14.68
C GLU A 164 5.44 -0.80 -15.95
N GLN A 165 5.09 0.36 -16.50
CA GLN A 165 5.80 0.99 -17.62
C GLN A 165 7.24 1.40 -17.26
N ALA A 166 7.50 1.71 -16.01
CA ALA A 166 8.85 1.93 -15.50
C ALA A 166 9.67 0.64 -15.29
N GLY A 167 9.09 -0.53 -15.60
CA GLY A 167 9.76 -1.83 -15.55
C GLY A 167 9.68 -2.53 -14.20
N TYR A 168 8.77 -2.11 -13.30
CA TYR A 168 8.61 -2.70 -11.97
C TYR A 168 7.26 -3.39 -11.81
N THR A 169 7.25 -4.50 -11.08
CA THR A 169 6.00 -5.17 -10.70
C THR A 169 5.28 -4.38 -9.60
N LEU A 170 3.96 -4.24 -9.71
CA LEU A 170 3.10 -3.74 -8.65
C LEU A 170 1.95 -4.71 -8.41
N GLU A 171 1.90 -5.25 -7.21
CA GLU A 171 0.82 -6.10 -6.75
C GLU A 171 0.03 -5.39 -5.63
N ALA A 172 -1.29 -5.31 -5.78
CA ALA A 172 -2.19 -4.82 -4.76
C ALA A 172 -3.06 -5.97 -4.23
N ALA A 173 -3.29 -6.01 -2.92
CA ALA A 173 -4.12 -7.03 -2.32
C ALA A 173 -5.57 -6.96 -2.82
N MET A 174 -6.07 -5.74 -3.07
CA MET A 174 -7.39 -5.51 -3.67
C MET A 174 -7.42 -4.18 -4.40
N THR A 175 -8.43 -4.00 -5.27
CA THR A 175 -8.76 -2.70 -5.86
C THR A 175 -9.78 -1.95 -4.99
N ILE A 176 -9.93 -0.64 -5.21
CA ILE A 176 -11.00 0.14 -4.55
C ILE A 176 -12.38 -0.38 -4.98
N THR A 177 -12.56 -0.78 -6.22
CA THR A 177 -13.81 -1.37 -6.72
C THR A 177 -14.16 -2.65 -5.97
N GLU A 178 -13.20 -3.56 -5.73
CA GLU A 178 -13.41 -4.76 -4.92
C GLU A 178 -13.81 -4.40 -3.48
N ALA A 179 -13.10 -3.47 -2.83
CA ALA A 179 -13.42 -3.05 -1.47
C ALA A 179 -14.84 -2.46 -1.35
N LEU A 180 -15.23 -1.58 -2.29
CA LEU A 180 -16.56 -0.99 -2.32
C LEU A 180 -17.64 -2.03 -2.60
N THR A 181 -17.37 -3.02 -3.44
CA THR A 181 -18.30 -4.13 -3.74
C THR A 181 -18.54 -4.97 -2.50
N ILE A 182 -17.49 -5.36 -1.79
CA ILE A 182 -17.60 -6.07 -0.51
C ILE A 182 -18.46 -5.27 0.49
N LEU A 183 -18.20 -3.97 0.64
CA LEU A 183 -18.94 -3.13 1.57
C LEU A 183 -20.41 -2.98 1.20
N LYS A 184 -20.75 -2.95 -0.09
CA LYS A 184 -22.14 -2.98 -0.55
C LYS A 184 -22.83 -4.31 -0.21
N GLU A 185 -22.19 -5.45 -0.49
CA GLU A 185 -22.69 -6.79 -0.20
C GLU A 185 -22.94 -6.98 1.31
N GLU A 186 -22.07 -6.39 2.14
CA GLU A 186 -22.17 -6.38 3.60
C GLU A 186 -23.14 -5.32 4.16
N ASN A 187 -23.92 -4.65 3.29
CA ASN A 187 -24.87 -3.59 3.67
C ASN A 187 -24.24 -2.42 4.44
N LYS A 188 -22.96 -2.11 4.15
CA LYS A 188 -22.24 -0.96 4.71
C LYS A 188 -22.28 0.27 3.80
N LEU A 189 -22.75 0.11 2.56
CA LEU A 189 -23.00 1.16 1.59
C LEU A 189 -24.40 1.03 1.03
N SER A 190 -25.09 2.16 0.85
CA SER A 190 -26.32 2.19 0.06
C SER A 190 -26.03 1.97 -1.43
N ALA A 191 -27.05 1.57 -2.19
CA ALA A 191 -26.92 1.38 -3.63
C ALA A 191 -26.53 2.70 -4.35
N ASP A 192 -26.99 3.85 -3.85
CA ASP A 192 -26.69 5.17 -4.42
C ASP A 192 -25.25 5.57 -4.15
N GLN A 193 -24.78 5.44 -2.91
CA GLN A 193 -23.38 5.67 -2.56
C GLN A 193 -22.43 4.79 -3.39
N TYR A 194 -22.73 3.50 -3.50
CA TYR A 194 -21.92 2.59 -4.30
C TYR A 194 -21.83 3.05 -5.77
N ARG A 195 -22.98 3.41 -6.40
CA ARG A 195 -23.01 3.89 -7.78
C ARG A 195 -22.18 5.16 -7.98
N GLU A 196 -22.29 6.12 -7.07
CA GLU A 196 -21.51 7.36 -7.09
C GLU A 196 -20.00 7.10 -7.03
N MET A 197 -19.56 6.24 -6.10
CA MET A 197 -18.14 5.91 -5.93
C MET A 197 -17.56 5.15 -7.12
N ILE A 198 -18.31 4.21 -7.69
CA ILE A 198 -17.87 3.47 -8.88
C ILE A 198 -17.82 4.40 -10.10
N ALA A 199 -18.79 5.31 -10.27
CA ALA A 199 -18.75 6.31 -11.34
C ALA A 199 -17.50 7.18 -11.22
N PHE A 200 -17.24 7.71 -10.03
CA PHE A 200 -16.04 8.50 -9.75
C PHE A 200 -14.75 7.73 -10.06
N THR A 201 -14.66 6.47 -9.65
CA THR A 201 -13.46 5.64 -9.91
C THR A 201 -13.24 5.48 -11.41
N ARG A 202 -14.28 5.19 -12.19
CA ARG A 202 -14.19 5.03 -13.65
C ARG A 202 -13.81 6.31 -14.39
N GLU A 203 -14.30 7.46 -13.94
CA GLU A 203 -14.00 8.78 -14.54
C GLU A 203 -12.56 9.23 -14.30
N ASN A 204 -11.87 8.62 -13.32
CA ASN A 204 -10.52 9.01 -12.92
C ASN A 204 -9.45 7.92 -13.15
N GLN A 205 -9.78 6.90 -13.97
CA GLN A 205 -8.86 5.84 -14.39
C GLN A 205 -7.79 6.34 -15.38
#